data_2e715bba484a893f5cf0a2778a78c0fd
#
_entry.id   2e715bba484a893f5cf0a2778a78c0fd
#
_cell.length_a   1.000
_cell.length_b   1.000
_cell.length_c   1.000
_cell.angle_alpha   90.00
_cell.angle_beta   90.00
_cell.angle_gamma   90.00
#
_symmetry.space_group_name_H-M   'P 1'
#
loop_
_entity.id
_entity.type
_entity.pdbx_description
1 polymer ?
#
loop_
_entity_poly.entity_id
_entity_poly.type
_entity_poly.pdbx_seq_one_letter_code
_entity_poly.pdbx_strand_id
1 'polypeptide(L)'
;MKPDLVIGLGNPLMGDDGAGAAAAEVLANDRGLARRVDVISADTDVLSCANQMERRRRVLLIDAVEGDVPGSISVLRESPPLEGQQHAHHLSAPAMLALLRQVTPTLRDTEFTWILVTVKSARVGMQLSPEVAAAIPKVVARVRQELRRQ
;
A
#
# COMPACT_ATOMS: atom_id res chain seq x y z
N MET A 1 -4.96 3.97 -19.23
CA MET A 1 -4.43 3.19 -18.09
C MET A 1 -2.92 3.13 -18.20
N LYS A 2 -2.23 3.52 -17.15
CA LYS A 2 -0.77 3.50 -17.12
C LYS A 2 -0.26 2.14 -16.64
N PRO A 3 0.96 1.73 -17.04
CA PRO A 3 1.46 0.40 -16.67
C PRO A 3 1.73 0.23 -15.18
N ASP A 4 2.04 1.31 -14.48
CA ASP A 4 2.32 1.29 -13.06
C ASP A 4 1.20 1.98 -12.29
N LEU A 5 0.85 1.40 -11.14
CA LEU A 5 -0.19 1.88 -10.24
C LEU A 5 0.34 1.96 -8.82
N VAL A 6 0.04 3.02 -8.13
CA VAL A 6 0.29 3.17 -6.68
C VAL A 6 -1.05 3.26 -5.97
N ILE A 7 -1.22 2.48 -4.93
CA ILE A 7 -2.43 2.45 -4.10
C ILE A 7 -2.07 2.77 -2.66
N GLY A 8 -2.63 3.85 -2.12
CA GLY A 8 -2.59 4.10 -0.68
C GLY A 8 -3.78 3.45 -0.01
N LEU A 9 -3.54 2.49 0.87
CA LEU A 9 -4.57 1.80 1.63
C LEU A 9 -4.72 2.39 3.02
N GLY A 10 -5.91 2.27 3.58
CA GLY A 10 -6.20 2.63 4.95
C GLY A 10 -7.29 3.67 5.07
N ASN A 11 -7.73 3.88 6.31
CA ASN A 11 -8.82 4.80 6.63
C ASN A 11 -8.27 6.07 7.29
N PRO A 12 -8.32 7.24 6.60
CA PRO A 12 -7.80 8.49 7.15
C PRO A 12 -8.55 8.97 8.41
N LEU A 13 -9.74 8.42 8.68
CA LEU A 13 -10.48 8.73 9.90
C LEU A 13 -9.97 7.98 11.13
N MET A 14 -9.03 7.06 10.94
CA MET A 14 -8.46 6.21 11.98
C MET A 14 -7.00 6.57 12.29
N GLY A 15 -6.68 7.86 12.35
CA GLY A 15 -5.34 8.33 12.72
C GLY A 15 -4.25 7.75 11.81
N ASP A 16 -3.32 7.00 12.40
CA ASP A 16 -2.16 6.45 11.67
C ASP A 16 -2.53 5.43 10.60
N ASP A 17 -3.72 4.86 10.63
CA ASP A 17 -4.22 4.03 9.54
C ASP A 17 -4.38 4.81 8.23
N GLY A 18 -4.40 6.13 8.30
CA GLY A 18 -4.41 7.02 7.15
C GLY A 18 -3.06 7.27 6.50
N ALA A 19 -1.98 6.63 6.96
CA ALA A 19 -0.64 6.85 6.42
C ALA A 19 -0.54 6.56 4.92
N GLY A 20 -1.15 5.48 4.45
CA GLY A 20 -1.17 5.14 3.03
C GLY A 20 -1.87 6.19 2.18
N ALA A 21 -3.03 6.67 2.64
CA ALA A 21 -3.77 7.73 1.96
C ALA A 21 -2.98 9.05 1.93
N ALA A 22 -2.30 9.40 3.03
CA ALA A 22 -1.48 10.61 3.10
C ALA A 22 -0.31 10.57 2.10
N ALA A 23 0.38 9.45 2.01
CA ALA A 23 1.46 9.27 1.05
C ALA A 23 0.95 9.32 -0.39
N ALA A 24 -0.18 8.66 -0.66
CA ALA A 24 -0.80 8.68 -1.99
C ALA A 24 -1.20 10.10 -2.41
N GLU A 25 -1.70 10.93 -1.49
CA GLU A 25 -2.04 12.31 -1.79
C GLU A 25 -0.81 13.11 -2.22
N VAL A 26 0.30 12.96 -1.53
CA VAL A 26 1.56 13.62 -1.91
C VAL A 26 2.01 13.18 -3.30
N LEU A 27 1.96 11.87 -3.57
CA LEU A 27 2.35 11.32 -4.87
C LEU A 27 1.43 11.77 -6.01
N ALA A 28 0.12 11.83 -5.75
CA ALA A 28 -0.86 12.26 -6.74
C ALA A 28 -0.68 13.74 -7.13
N ASN A 29 -0.17 14.56 -6.22
CA ASN A 29 0.11 15.96 -6.48
C ASN A 29 1.45 16.22 -7.19
N ASP A 30 2.27 15.19 -7.37
CA ASP A 30 3.49 15.25 -8.17
C ASP A 30 3.13 15.12 -9.65
N ARG A 31 3.12 16.23 -10.37
CA ARG A 31 2.71 16.26 -11.79
C ARG A 31 3.61 15.41 -12.68
N GLY A 32 4.90 15.36 -12.39
CA GLY A 32 5.85 14.56 -13.15
C GLY A 32 5.57 13.08 -13.00
N LEU A 33 5.27 12.65 -11.78
CA LEU A 33 4.93 11.27 -11.49
C LEU A 33 3.55 10.91 -12.08
N ALA A 34 2.56 11.79 -11.90
CA ALA A 34 1.20 11.55 -12.34
C ALA A 34 1.05 11.37 -13.85
N ARG A 35 2.01 11.83 -14.64
CA ARG A 35 2.05 11.59 -16.09
C ARG A 35 2.38 10.14 -16.44
N ARG A 36 3.10 9.45 -15.58
CA ARG A 36 3.63 8.10 -15.84
C ARG A 36 2.99 7.00 -15.02
N VAL A 37 2.40 7.35 -13.90
CA VAL A 37 1.89 6.41 -12.90
C VAL A 37 0.49 6.82 -12.50
N ASP A 38 -0.43 5.88 -12.39
CA ASP A 38 -1.72 6.14 -11.77
C ASP A 38 -1.56 6.04 -10.25
N VAL A 39 -2.12 7.00 -9.52
CA VAL A 39 -2.09 7.02 -8.05
C VAL A 39 -3.52 7.11 -7.54
N ILE A 40 -3.91 6.15 -6.72
CA ILE A 40 -5.24 6.13 -6.11
C ILE A 40 -5.14 5.90 -4.61
N SER A 41 -6.16 6.32 -3.89
CA SER A 41 -6.39 5.96 -2.50
C SER A 41 -7.57 5.02 -2.44
N ALA A 42 -7.45 4.02 -1.59
CA ALA A 42 -8.52 3.06 -1.33
C ALA A 42 -8.66 2.86 0.17
N ASP A 43 -9.81 2.36 0.57
CA ASP A 43 -10.05 1.98 1.96
C ASP A 43 -9.19 0.76 2.32
N THR A 44 -9.49 0.13 3.44
CA THR A 44 -8.71 -1.01 3.93
C THR A 44 -8.88 -2.28 3.11
N ASP A 45 -9.87 -2.32 2.23
CA ASP A 45 -10.20 -3.52 1.45
C ASP A 45 -9.45 -3.55 0.13
N VAL A 46 -8.36 -4.32 0.09
CA VAL A 46 -7.55 -4.50 -1.11
C VAL A 46 -8.33 -5.16 -2.24
N LEU A 47 -9.35 -5.96 -1.91
CA LEU A 47 -10.16 -6.64 -2.93
C LEU A 47 -10.99 -5.66 -3.76
N SER A 48 -11.38 -4.53 -3.17
CA SER A 48 -12.12 -3.49 -3.89
C SER A 48 -11.30 -2.85 -5.01
N CYS A 49 -9.99 -3.00 -4.98
CA CYS A 49 -9.07 -2.45 -5.98
C CYS A 49 -8.75 -3.44 -7.11
N ALA A 50 -9.34 -4.62 -7.13
CA ALA A 50 -8.98 -5.67 -8.09
C ALA A 50 -9.02 -5.19 -9.53
N ASN A 51 -10.08 -4.48 -9.92
CA ASN A 51 -10.23 -3.96 -11.29
C ASN A 51 -9.16 -2.94 -11.65
N GLN A 52 -8.70 -2.16 -10.66
CA GLN A 52 -7.66 -1.16 -10.87
C GLN A 52 -6.29 -1.81 -11.12
N MET A 53 -6.04 -2.98 -10.50
CA MET A 53 -4.76 -3.67 -10.57
C MET A 53 -4.59 -4.49 -11.85
N GLU A 54 -5.70 -4.91 -12.47
CA GLU A 54 -5.66 -5.79 -13.62
C GLU A 54 -4.85 -5.20 -14.78
N ARG A 55 -4.03 -6.05 -15.40
CA ARG A 55 -3.22 -5.71 -16.57
C ARG A 55 -2.20 -4.63 -16.33
N ARG A 56 -1.86 -4.35 -15.07
CA ARG A 56 -0.74 -3.49 -14.73
C ARG A 56 0.56 -4.28 -14.82
N ARG A 57 1.62 -3.61 -15.21
CA ARG A 57 2.97 -4.17 -15.12
C ARG A 57 3.39 -4.26 -13.66
N ARG A 58 3.12 -3.21 -12.89
CA ARG A 58 3.54 -3.10 -11.49
C ARG A 58 2.49 -2.37 -10.66
N VAL A 59 2.28 -2.87 -9.45
CA VAL A 59 1.41 -2.25 -8.46
C VAL A 59 2.19 -2.09 -7.16
N LEU A 60 2.29 -0.88 -6.66
CA LEU A 60 2.84 -0.58 -5.34
C LEU A 60 1.70 -0.25 -4.38
N LEU A 61 1.71 -0.90 -3.22
CA LEU A 61 0.68 -0.68 -2.21
C LEU A 61 1.34 -0.11 -0.95
N ILE A 62 0.76 0.94 -0.42
CA ILE A 62 1.23 1.59 0.80
C ILE A 62 0.19 1.32 1.88
N ASP A 63 0.62 0.76 3.00
CA ASP A 63 -0.29 0.42 4.10
C ASP A 63 0.42 0.59 5.45
N ALA A 64 -0.38 0.74 6.49
CA ALA A 64 0.09 0.78 7.86
C ALA A 64 0.05 -0.63 8.45
N VAL A 65 1.06 -0.97 9.25
CA VAL A 65 1.08 -2.22 10.02
C VAL A 65 1.44 -1.94 11.46
N GLU A 66 0.85 -2.64 12.39
CA GLU A 66 1.22 -2.51 13.79
C GLU A 66 2.61 -3.11 14.05
N GLY A 67 3.38 -2.44 14.89
CA GLY A 67 4.70 -2.90 15.28
C GLY A 67 5.33 -2.03 16.36
N ASP A 68 6.56 -2.40 16.76
CA ASP A 68 7.20 -1.82 17.96
C ASP A 68 7.81 -0.44 17.74
N VAL A 69 8.23 -0.14 16.52
CA VAL A 69 8.92 1.12 16.21
C VAL A 69 8.10 1.95 15.24
N PRO A 70 7.22 2.85 15.73
CA PRO A 70 6.38 3.67 14.86
C PRO A 70 7.21 4.53 13.92
N GLY A 71 6.75 4.63 12.67
CA GLY A 71 7.42 5.39 11.62
C GLY A 71 8.50 4.63 10.88
N SER A 72 8.83 3.40 11.27
CA SER A 72 9.75 2.57 10.50
C SER A 72 9.06 2.09 9.21
N ILE A 73 9.86 1.90 8.16
CA ILE A 73 9.37 1.53 6.84
C ILE A 73 9.99 0.20 6.44
N SER A 74 9.16 -0.71 5.96
CA SER A 74 9.62 -1.97 5.39
C SER A 74 9.07 -2.14 3.98
N VAL A 75 9.79 -2.88 3.16
CA VAL A 75 9.42 -3.17 1.77
C VAL A 75 9.30 -4.67 1.61
N LEU A 76 8.17 -5.10 1.09
CA LEU A 76 7.89 -6.50 0.81
C LEU A 76 7.56 -6.62 -0.68
N ARG A 77 8.46 -7.24 -1.46
CA ARG A 77 8.32 -7.35 -2.92
C ARG A 77 7.50 -8.55 -3.38
N GLU A 78 7.20 -9.45 -2.48
CA GLU A 78 6.35 -10.59 -2.77
C GLU A 78 5.30 -10.71 -1.69
N SER A 79 4.11 -11.16 -2.07
CA SER A 79 3.07 -11.43 -1.08
C SER A 79 3.52 -12.60 -0.20
N PRO A 80 3.35 -12.49 1.13
CA PRO A 80 3.72 -13.57 2.01
C PRO A 80 2.94 -14.86 1.67
N PRO A 81 3.52 -16.04 1.90
CA PRO A 81 2.79 -17.28 1.71
C PRO A 81 1.57 -17.32 2.61
N LEU A 82 0.51 -17.98 2.14
CA LEU A 82 -0.73 -18.14 2.91
C LEU A 82 -0.58 -19.13 4.08
N GLU A 83 0.53 -19.85 4.13
CA GLU A 83 0.82 -20.81 5.19
C GLU A 83 0.80 -20.12 6.55
N GLY A 84 0.08 -20.69 7.51
CA GLY A 84 -0.09 -20.13 8.84
C GLY A 84 -1.23 -19.12 8.98
N GLN A 85 -1.90 -18.74 7.89
CA GLN A 85 -3.09 -17.90 7.94
C GLN A 85 -4.30 -18.77 8.25
N GLN A 86 -4.64 -18.91 9.53
CA GLN A 86 -5.66 -19.86 9.96
C GLN A 86 -7.08 -19.29 10.00
N HIS A 87 -7.23 -17.97 9.92
CA HIS A 87 -8.51 -17.31 10.06
C HIS A 87 -8.75 -16.32 8.92
N ALA A 88 -9.59 -16.68 7.96
CA ALA A 88 -9.83 -15.87 6.77
C ALA A 88 -10.30 -14.44 7.09
N HIS A 89 -11.07 -14.25 8.16
CA HIS A 89 -11.56 -12.94 8.58
C HIS A 89 -10.48 -12.05 9.24
N HIS A 90 -9.30 -12.60 9.50
CA HIS A 90 -8.16 -11.86 10.07
C HIS A 90 -6.98 -11.77 9.11
N LEU A 91 -7.18 -12.07 7.81
CA LEU A 91 -6.12 -11.96 6.84
C LEU A 91 -5.65 -10.51 6.71
N SER A 92 -4.33 -10.32 6.74
CA SER A 92 -3.73 -9.03 6.41
C SER A 92 -3.98 -8.67 4.94
N ALA A 93 -3.83 -7.40 4.58
CA ALA A 93 -3.98 -6.97 3.19
C ALA A 93 -3.03 -7.71 2.24
N PRO A 94 -1.72 -7.92 2.57
CA PRO A 94 -0.84 -8.74 1.74
C PRO A 94 -1.33 -10.20 1.57
N ALA A 95 -1.87 -10.81 2.61
CA ALA A 95 -2.40 -12.17 2.52
C ALA A 95 -3.66 -12.22 1.65
N MET A 96 -4.55 -11.23 1.76
CA MET A 96 -5.74 -11.12 0.90
C MET A 96 -5.34 -10.96 -0.57
N LEU A 97 -4.34 -10.14 -0.85
CA LEU A 97 -3.83 -10.00 -2.22
C LEU A 97 -3.24 -11.30 -2.75
N ALA A 98 -2.51 -12.05 -1.92
CA ALA A 98 -1.96 -13.34 -2.30
C ALA A 98 -3.07 -14.30 -2.72
N LEU A 99 -4.17 -14.32 -1.96
CA LEU A 99 -5.34 -15.14 -2.29
C LEU A 99 -5.99 -14.68 -3.60
N LEU A 100 -6.18 -13.38 -3.76
CA LEU A 100 -6.78 -12.80 -4.97
C LEU A 100 -5.96 -13.16 -6.23
N ARG A 101 -4.63 -13.13 -6.14
CA ARG A 101 -3.76 -13.49 -7.26
C ARG A 101 -3.90 -14.94 -7.68
N GLN A 102 -4.20 -15.84 -6.75
CA GLN A 102 -4.40 -17.25 -7.06
C GLN A 102 -5.64 -17.49 -7.93
N VAL A 103 -6.67 -16.69 -7.73
CA VAL A 103 -7.96 -16.86 -8.41
C VAL A 103 -8.19 -15.90 -9.59
N THR A 104 -7.26 -14.96 -9.81
CA THR A 104 -7.41 -13.92 -10.83
C THR A 104 -6.25 -14.01 -11.83
N PRO A 105 -6.44 -14.66 -12.99
CA PRO A 105 -5.35 -14.84 -13.96
C PRO A 105 -4.72 -13.54 -14.46
N THR A 106 -5.48 -12.46 -14.55
CA THR A 106 -4.99 -11.15 -15.01
C THR A 106 -3.99 -10.49 -14.08
N LEU A 107 -3.81 -11.02 -12.85
CA LEU A 107 -2.84 -10.53 -11.88
C LEU A 107 -1.55 -11.35 -11.83
N ARG A 108 -1.44 -12.43 -12.62
CA ARG A 108 -0.30 -13.35 -12.52
C ARG A 108 1.03 -12.71 -12.85
N ASP A 109 1.05 -11.90 -13.88
CA ASP A 109 2.29 -11.30 -14.38
C ASP A 109 2.55 -9.90 -13.81
N THR A 110 1.67 -9.41 -12.96
CA THR A 110 1.83 -8.13 -12.28
C THR A 110 2.83 -8.26 -11.14
N GLU A 111 3.81 -7.38 -11.11
CA GLU A 111 4.74 -7.27 -9.99
C GLU A 111 4.09 -6.46 -8.87
N PHE A 112 4.04 -7.03 -7.67
CA PHE A 112 3.47 -6.36 -6.49
C PHE A 112 4.56 -6.05 -5.48
N THR A 113 4.55 -4.81 -4.98
CA THR A 113 5.45 -4.36 -3.92
C THR A 113 4.65 -3.65 -2.84
N TRP A 114 4.86 -4.04 -1.60
CA TRP A 114 4.27 -3.40 -0.44
C TRP A 114 5.28 -2.48 0.21
N ILE A 115 4.85 -1.28 0.53
CA ILE A 115 5.60 -0.34 1.36
C ILE A 115 4.79 -0.15 2.63
N LEU A 116 5.32 -0.68 3.73
CA LEU A 116 4.61 -0.79 5.00
C LEU A 116 5.19 0.21 5.99
N VAL A 117 4.32 1.00 6.60
CA VAL A 117 4.68 1.98 7.62
C VAL A 117 4.27 1.42 8.97
N THR A 118 5.21 1.28 9.89
CA THR A 118 4.89 0.78 11.22
C THR A 118 4.16 1.85 12.02
N VAL A 119 3.05 1.46 12.64
CA VAL A 119 2.26 2.27 13.53
C VAL A 119 2.09 1.56 14.86
N LYS A 120 1.87 2.31 15.92
CA LYS A 120 1.71 1.71 17.24
C LYS A 120 0.31 1.11 17.40
N SER A 121 -0.72 1.90 17.09
CA SER A 121 -2.10 1.45 17.08
C SER A 121 -2.95 2.47 16.34
N ALA A 122 -3.94 1.98 15.58
CA ALA A 122 -4.93 2.87 14.97
C ALA A 122 -5.85 3.45 16.04
N ARG A 123 -6.11 4.75 15.98
CA ARG A 123 -7.02 5.46 16.88
C ARG A 123 -8.01 6.25 16.07
N VAL A 124 -9.23 6.37 16.58
CA VAL A 124 -10.21 7.27 15.97
C VAL A 124 -9.68 8.70 16.02
N GLY A 125 -9.65 9.35 14.86
CA GLY A 125 -9.14 10.70 14.69
C GLY A 125 -8.52 10.85 13.31
N MET A 126 -8.29 12.10 12.89
CA MET A 126 -7.84 12.39 11.52
C MET A 126 -6.35 12.72 11.43
N GLN A 127 -5.66 12.75 12.57
CA GLN A 127 -4.25 13.16 12.59
C GLN A 127 -3.32 11.97 12.70
N LEU A 128 -2.25 12.01 11.92
CA LEU A 128 -1.14 11.08 12.07
C LEU A 128 -0.34 11.44 13.35
N SER A 129 0.19 10.41 14.02
CA SER A 129 1.15 10.64 15.07
C SER A 129 2.41 11.33 14.51
N PRO A 130 3.19 12.04 15.35
CA PRO A 130 4.40 12.72 14.86
C PRO A 130 5.39 11.78 14.15
N GLU A 131 5.56 10.57 14.66
CA GLU A 131 6.49 9.59 14.10
C GLU A 131 6.04 9.14 12.72
N VAL A 132 4.75 8.90 12.54
CA VAL A 132 4.18 8.48 11.26
C VAL A 132 4.15 9.65 10.28
N ALA A 133 3.77 10.84 10.74
CA ALA A 133 3.82 12.04 9.90
C ALA A 133 5.23 12.30 9.36
N ALA A 134 6.26 12.14 10.22
CA ALA A 134 7.66 12.28 9.80
C ALA A 134 8.09 11.19 8.81
N ALA A 135 7.45 10.04 8.82
CA ALA A 135 7.75 8.95 7.91
C ALA A 135 7.19 9.17 6.50
N ILE A 136 6.14 9.98 6.32
CA ILE A 136 5.48 10.15 5.01
C ILE A 136 6.46 10.59 3.91
N PRO A 137 7.34 11.59 4.09
CA PRO A 137 8.32 11.92 3.06
C PRO A 137 9.26 10.76 2.70
N LYS A 138 9.59 9.92 3.68
CA LYS A 138 10.44 8.74 3.48
C LYS A 138 9.70 7.67 2.67
N VAL A 139 8.41 7.47 2.94
CA VAL A 139 7.55 6.57 2.17
C VAL A 139 7.48 7.03 0.73
N VAL A 140 7.22 8.31 0.51
CA VAL A 140 7.15 8.92 -0.82
C VAL A 140 8.47 8.71 -1.59
N ALA A 141 9.61 8.97 -0.93
CA ALA A 141 10.92 8.75 -1.52
C ALA A 141 11.15 7.28 -1.89
N ARG A 142 10.69 6.36 -1.04
CA ARG A 142 10.83 4.94 -1.29
C ARG A 142 9.95 4.47 -2.46
N VAL A 143 8.74 4.99 -2.57
CA VAL A 143 7.87 4.72 -3.72
C VAL A 143 8.56 5.15 -5.01
N ARG A 144 9.10 6.37 -5.04
CA ARG A 144 9.83 6.86 -6.21
C ARG A 144 11.04 5.98 -6.56
N GLN A 145 11.76 5.51 -5.55
CA GLN A 145 12.89 4.61 -5.74
C GLN A 145 12.45 3.28 -6.36
N GLU A 146 11.38 2.69 -5.84
CA GLU A 146 10.85 1.43 -6.37
C GLU A 146 10.36 1.58 -7.82
N LEU A 147 9.73 2.70 -8.15
CA LEU A 147 9.26 2.99 -9.51
C LEU A 147 10.39 3.15 -10.52
N ARG A 148 11.59 3.50 -10.07
CA ARG A 148 12.78 3.61 -10.94
C ARG A 148 13.47 2.28 -11.19
N ARG A 149 13.16 1.24 -10.46
CA ARG A 149 13.71 -0.10 -10.69
C ARG A 149 13.19 -0.65 -12.01
N GLN A 150 14.10 -1.26 -12.76
CA GLN A 150 13.76 -1.90 -14.05
C GLN A 150 13.46 -3.38 -13.86
#